data_f52dd4183237c15df93c81e242d85c27
#
_entry.id   f52dd4183237c15df93c81e242d85c27
#
_cell.length_a   1.000
_cell.length_b   1.000
_cell.length_c   1.000
_cell.angle_alpha   90.00
_cell.angle_beta   90.00
_cell.angle_gamma   90.00
#
_symmetry.space_group_name_H-M   'P 1'
#
loop_
_entity.id
_entity.type
_entity.pdbx_description
1 polymer ?
#
loop_
_entity_poly.entity_id
_entity_poly.type
_entity_poly.pdbx_seq_one_letter_code
_entity_poly.pdbx_strand_id
1 'polypeptide(L)'
;MKVKNKRIVVTGAGGGIGGALVVALLKKGAKVIAVDLRQDNLQLLKQKASKFGDSLSIFTLDITDKASVQRFPETVITSCGDIDGLINCAGVVQPFVKINDLEYKEIDKVMDINFFGLLYITKSFLPYLLKRPEAHIVNISSMGGFLPVPGQSIYGASKAAVKLMSEGLYAELRDTNINVSVVFPGATDTNITENSHVKAPRISEEDIKKMRKSMNSAEAAAETIIKGMENNKLQIFTGKDSNLMNALYRLSPVFATNLITKQMKSLLE
;
A
#
# COMPACT_ATOMS: atom_id res chain seq x y z
N MET A 1 17.97 0.72 -3.34
CA MET A 1 18.07 2.11 -3.84
C MET A 1 18.01 3.09 -2.65
N LYS A 2 19.00 3.97 -2.47
CA LYS A 2 18.91 5.06 -1.48
C LYS A 2 17.96 6.14 -1.98
N VAL A 3 17.12 6.67 -1.09
CA VAL A 3 16.02 7.58 -1.52
C VAL A 3 16.44 9.05 -1.66
N LYS A 4 17.57 9.47 -1.08
CA LYS A 4 18.06 10.86 -1.17
C LYS A 4 18.28 11.27 -2.62
N ASN A 5 17.76 12.44 -3.01
CA ASN A 5 17.78 12.99 -4.37
C ASN A 5 17.05 12.17 -5.43
N LYS A 6 16.30 11.11 -5.07
CA LYS A 6 15.48 10.31 -5.97
C LYS A 6 14.10 10.90 -6.11
N ARG A 7 13.49 10.73 -7.30
CA ARG A 7 12.09 11.08 -7.56
C ARG A 7 11.22 9.85 -7.43
N ILE A 8 10.26 9.90 -6.52
CA ILE A 8 9.46 8.74 -6.13
C ILE A 8 7.98 9.08 -6.24
N VAL A 9 7.25 8.31 -7.03
CA VAL A 9 5.79 8.35 -7.12
C VAL A 9 5.20 7.53 -5.98
N VAL A 10 4.21 8.08 -5.26
CA VAL A 10 3.47 7.40 -4.21
C VAL A 10 1.98 7.50 -4.51
N THR A 11 1.31 6.39 -4.80
CA THR A 11 -0.15 6.33 -4.95
C THR A 11 -0.84 6.13 -3.60
N GLY A 12 -2.09 6.61 -3.46
CA GLY A 12 -2.78 6.59 -2.17
C GLY A 12 -2.14 7.53 -1.14
N ALA A 13 -1.51 8.60 -1.62
CA ALA A 13 -0.72 9.53 -0.82
C ALA A 13 -1.55 10.34 0.18
N GLY A 14 -2.85 10.47 -0.03
CA GLY A 14 -3.78 11.10 0.91
C GLY A 14 -4.22 10.18 2.07
N GLY A 15 -3.86 8.89 2.03
CA GLY A 15 -4.17 7.90 3.07
C GLY A 15 -3.14 7.87 4.21
N GLY A 16 -3.39 7.02 5.22
CA GLY A 16 -2.55 6.93 6.43
C GLY A 16 -1.10 6.54 6.12
N ILE A 17 -0.85 5.35 5.61
CA ILE A 17 0.51 4.87 5.27
C ILE A 17 1.09 5.71 4.13
N GLY A 18 0.29 6.02 3.09
CA GLY A 18 0.76 6.80 1.94
C GLY A 18 1.23 8.21 2.34
N GLY A 19 0.45 8.92 3.14
CA GLY A 19 0.83 10.23 3.66
C GLY A 19 2.07 10.19 4.54
N ALA A 20 2.19 9.17 5.40
CA ALA A 20 3.37 8.96 6.23
C ALA A 20 4.62 8.66 5.37
N LEU A 21 4.48 7.85 4.31
CA LEU A 21 5.55 7.59 3.33
C LEU A 21 6.02 8.87 2.66
N VAL A 22 5.08 9.70 2.18
CA VAL A 22 5.43 11.00 1.57
C VAL A 22 6.26 11.84 2.51
N VAL A 23 5.80 12.04 3.75
CA VAL A 23 6.52 12.86 4.73
C VAL A 23 7.89 12.26 5.08
N ALA A 24 7.98 10.96 5.26
CA ALA A 24 9.25 10.29 5.59
C ALA A 24 10.26 10.35 4.43
N LEU A 25 9.83 10.20 3.19
CA LEU A 25 10.66 10.35 1.99
C LEU A 25 11.19 11.78 1.85
N LEU A 26 10.32 12.78 2.02
CA LEU A 26 10.72 14.19 2.01
C LEU A 26 11.76 14.51 3.08
N LYS A 27 11.59 14.02 4.31
CA LYS A 27 12.57 14.16 5.40
C LYS A 27 13.93 13.54 5.04
N LYS A 28 13.94 12.49 4.23
CA LYS A 28 15.18 11.83 3.74
C LYS A 28 15.78 12.49 2.49
N GLY A 29 15.19 13.59 2.02
CA GLY A 29 15.70 14.37 0.87
C GLY A 29 15.29 13.79 -0.50
N ALA A 30 14.24 12.99 -0.57
CA ALA A 30 13.63 12.60 -1.82
C ALA A 30 12.76 13.74 -2.39
N LYS A 31 12.54 13.73 -3.71
CA LYS A 31 11.48 14.48 -4.37
C LYS A 31 10.29 13.53 -4.54
N VAL A 32 9.11 13.93 -4.06
CA VAL A 32 7.95 13.05 -4.02
C VAL A 32 6.85 13.56 -4.93
N ILE A 33 6.31 12.65 -5.73
CA ILE A 33 5.12 12.84 -6.55
C ILE A 33 3.99 12.09 -5.85
N ALA A 34 3.16 12.84 -5.12
CA ALA A 34 2.03 12.31 -4.37
C ALA A 34 0.79 12.21 -5.26
N VAL A 35 0.22 11.03 -5.33
CA VAL A 35 -0.93 10.72 -6.20
C VAL A 35 -2.06 10.16 -5.35
N ASP A 36 -3.26 10.72 -5.51
CA ASP A 36 -4.47 10.22 -4.84
C ASP A 36 -5.71 10.54 -5.69
N LEU A 37 -6.80 9.82 -5.45
CA LEU A 37 -8.10 10.12 -6.06
C LEU A 37 -8.68 11.43 -5.51
N ARG A 38 -8.46 11.71 -4.20
CA ARG A 38 -9.08 12.84 -3.51
C ARG A 38 -8.14 14.04 -3.42
N GLN A 39 -8.48 15.06 -4.17
CA GLN A 39 -7.71 16.31 -4.22
C GLN A 39 -7.60 16.99 -2.85
N ASP A 40 -8.68 16.97 -2.04
CA ASP A 40 -8.68 17.60 -0.72
C ASP A 40 -7.64 16.98 0.21
N ASN A 41 -7.50 15.64 0.18
CA ASN A 41 -6.48 14.95 0.97
C ASN A 41 -5.06 15.32 0.51
N LEU A 42 -4.85 15.50 -0.79
CA LEU A 42 -3.57 15.96 -1.33
C LEU A 42 -3.26 17.40 -0.91
N GLN A 43 -4.25 18.28 -0.88
CA GLN A 43 -4.06 19.66 -0.40
C GLN A 43 -3.71 19.70 1.09
N LEU A 44 -4.38 18.89 1.92
CA LEU A 44 -4.05 18.75 3.34
C LEU A 44 -2.63 18.21 3.54
N LEU A 45 -2.23 17.22 2.74
CA LEU A 45 -0.86 16.69 2.75
C LEU A 45 0.15 17.77 2.37
N LYS A 46 -0.13 18.55 1.31
CA LYS A 46 0.74 19.65 0.86
C LYS A 46 0.90 20.72 1.93
N GLN A 47 -0.18 21.07 2.64
CA GLN A 47 -0.12 22.01 3.77
C GLN A 47 0.79 21.47 4.91
N LYS A 48 0.58 20.20 5.32
CA LYS A 48 1.42 19.52 6.34
C LYS A 48 2.90 19.43 5.94
N ALA A 49 3.17 19.33 4.65
CA ALA A 49 4.51 19.19 4.09
C ALA A 49 5.08 20.52 3.54
N SER A 50 4.46 21.66 3.82
CA SER A 50 4.80 22.97 3.27
C SER A 50 6.27 23.37 3.42
N LYS A 51 6.91 22.95 4.51
CA LYS A 51 8.34 23.19 4.76
C LYS A 51 9.31 22.54 3.76
N PHE A 52 8.83 21.60 2.95
CA PHE A 52 9.66 20.92 1.94
C PHE A 52 9.58 21.56 0.55
N GLY A 53 8.73 22.59 0.38
CA GLY A 53 8.64 23.40 -0.83
C GLY A 53 8.44 22.55 -2.10
N ASP A 54 9.27 22.82 -3.10
CA ASP A 54 9.20 22.19 -4.42
C ASP A 54 9.61 20.70 -4.46
N SER A 55 9.96 20.12 -3.31
CA SER A 55 10.24 18.69 -3.22
C SER A 55 8.97 17.83 -3.25
N LEU A 56 7.77 18.42 -3.15
CA LEU A 56 6.47 17.74 -3.23
C LEU A 56 5.64 18.28 -4.39
N SER A 57 5.35 17.40 -5.34
CA SER A 57 4.33 17.60 -6.37
C SER A 57 3.10 16.75 -6.06
N ILE A 58 1.90 17.25 -6.35
CA ILE A 58 0.64 16.52 -6.11
C ILE A 58 -0.14 16.37 -7.42
N PHE A 59 -0.75 15.20 -7.65
CA PHE A 59 -1.57 14.91 -8.83
C PHE A 59 -2.80 14.10 -8.42
N THR A 60 -3.96 14.51 -8.93
CA THR A 60 -5.20 13.75 -8.79
C THR A 60 -5.30 12.72 -9.90
N LEU A 61 -5.52 11.45 -9.55
CA LEU A 61 -5.66 10.36 -10.51
C LEU A 61 -6.54 9.25 -9.92
N ASP A 62 -7.50 8.79 -10.73
CA ASP A 62 -8.16 7.51 -10.51
C ASP A 62 -7.31 6.40 -11.14
N ILE A 63 -6.74 5.53 -10.31
CA ILE A 63 -5.88 4.44 -10.79
C ILE A 63 -6.68 3.33 -11.48
N THR A 64 -8.02 3.33 -11.40
CA THR A 64 -8.89 2.38 -12.10
C THR A 64 -9.21 2.85 -13.52
N ASP A 65 -9.05 4.13 -13.81
CA ASP A 65 -9.15 4.66 -15.18
C ASP A 65 -7.88 4.35 -15.98
N LYS A 66 -7.93 3.23 -16.68
CA LYS A 66 -6.82 2.72 -17.47
C LYS A 66 -6.29 3.73 -18.50
N ALA A 67 -7.18 4.50 -19.14
CA ALA A 67 -6.77 5.47 -20.17
C ALA A 67 -5.99 6.65 -19.57
N SER A 68 -6.44 7.16 -18.42
CA SER A 68 -5.73 8.21 -17.68
C SER A 68 -4.40 7.70 -17.13
N VAL A 69 -4.36 6.48 -16.59
CA VAL A 69 -3.15 5.85 -16.07
C VAL A 69 -2.09 5.66 -17.16
N GLN A 70 -2.48 5.28 -18.38
CA GLN A 70 -1.53 5.09 -19.47
C GLN A 70 -0.82 6.39 -19.89
N ARG A 71 -1.48 7.54 -19.79
CA ARG A 71 -0.91 8.87 -20.13
C ARG A 71 -0.15 9.51 -18.97
N PHE A 72 -0.41 9.05 -17.75
CA PHE A 72 0.08 9.68 -16.54
C PHE A 72 1.61 9.75 -16.42
N PRO A 73 2.42 8.73 -16.81
CA PRO A 73 3.87 8.84 -16.76
C PRO A 73 4.44 10.01 -17.56
N GLU A 74 3.92 10.28 -18.74
CA GLU A 74 4.37 11.42 -19.58
C GLU A 74 4.07 12.76 -18.90
N THR A 75 2.87 12.90 -18.31
CA THR A 75 2.50 14.08 -17.53
C THR A 75 3.47 14.31 -16.35
N VAL A 76 3.79 13.26 -15.62
CA VAL A 76 4.70 13.33 -14.47
C VAL A 76 6.12 13.67 -14.91
N ILE A 77 6.63 12.99 -15.94
CA ILE A 77 8.01 13.20 -16.41
C ILE A 77 8.19 14.61 -16.99
N THR A 78 7.23 15.10 -17.74
CA THR A 78 7.25 16.47 -18.28
C THR A 78 7.29 17.50 -17.14
N SER A 79 6.52 17.29 -16.08
CA SER A 79 6.39 18.26 -14.99
C SER A 79 7.49 18.13 -13.92
N CYS A 80 7.97 16.91 -13.65
CA CYS A 80 8.83 16.62 -12.52
C CYS A 80 10.19 16.03 -12.91
N GLY A 81 10.38 15.61 -14.17
CA GLY A 81 11.56 14.88 -14.64
C GLY A 81 11.47 13.38 -14.38
N ASP A 82 12.53 12.67 -14.76
CA ASP A 82 12.60 11.20 -14.68
C ASP A 82 12.34 10.64 -13.28
N ILE A 83 11.66 9.50 -13.21
CA ILE A 83 11.23 8.83 -11.99
C ILE A 83 12.17 7.66 -11.68
N ASP A 84 12.64 7.58 -10.41
CA ASP A 84 13.51 6.53 -9.92
C ASP A 84 12.76 5.47 -9.09
N GLY A 85 11.60 5.80 -8.54
CA GLY A 85 10.85 4.89 -7.68
C GLY A 85 9.33 5.02 -7.82
N LEU A 86 8.66 3.90 -7.64
CA LEU A 86 7.20 3.80 -7.60
C LEU A 86 6.77 3.06 -6.34
N ILE A 87 5.94 3.69 -5.51
CA ILE A 87 5.33 3.06 -4.34
C ILE A 87 3.82 3.00 -4.54
N ASN A 88 3.32 1.81 -4.83
CA ASN A 88 1.90 1.53 -4.99
C ASN A 88 1.27 1.29 -3.61
N CYS A 89 0.68 2.34 -3.03
CA CYS A 89 0.07 2.31 -1.69
C CYS A 89 -1.45 2.54 -1.70
N ALA A 90 -2.04 2.91 -2.82
CA ALA A 90 -3.49 3.01 -2.94
C ALA A 90 -4.17 1.67 -2.65
N GLY A 91 -5.27 1.70 -1.90
CA GLY A 91 -6.02 0.50 -1.58
C GLY A 91 -7.20 0.78 -0.67
N VAL A 92 -8.17 -0.11 -0.73
CA VAL A 92 -9.42 -0.08 0.04
C VAL A 92 -9.67 -1.44 0.69
N VAL A 93 -10.53 -1.47 1.72
CA VAL A 93 -11.04 -2.69 2.34
C VAL A 93 -12.50 -2.93 1.94
N GLN A 94 -12.93 -4.18 1.97
CA GLN A 94 -14.35 -4.53 1.83
C GLN A 94 -15.10 -4.31 3.15
N PRO A 95 -16.45 -4.29 3.14
CA PRO A 95 -17.25 -4.44 4.35
C PRO A 95 -16.89 -5.72 5.11
N PHE A 96 -16.93 -5.67 6.46
CA PHE A 96 -16.66 -6.83 7.32
C PHE A 96 -17.89 -7.76 7.36
N VAL A 97 -18.07 -8.52 6.28
CA VAL A 97 -19.19 -9.46 6.11
C VAL A 97 -18.69 -10.79 5.52
N LYS A 98 -19.45 -11.85 5.72
CA LYS A 98 -19.17 -13.14 5.09
C LYS A 98 -19.32 -13.03 3.57
N ILE A 99 -18.63 -13.88 2.83
CA ILE A 99 -18.62 -13.83 1.37
C ILE A 99 -20.01 -13.99 0.75
N ASN A 100 -20.90 -14.74 1.41
CA ASN A 100 -22.28 -14.92 0.97
C ASN A 100 -23.11 -13.62 1.01
N ASP A 101 -22.73 -12.70 1.89
CA ASP A 101 -23.46 -11.44 2.13
C ASP A 101 -22.75 -10.24 1.48
N LEU A 102 -21.64 -10.49 0.78
CA LEU A 102 -20.84 -9.44 0.11
C LEU A 102 -21.42 -9.15 -1.27
N GLU A 103 -21.77 -7.90 -1.52
CA GLU A 103 -22.29 -7.45 -2.81
C GLU A 103 -21.19 -7.49 -3.89
N TYR A 104 -21.57 -7.89 -5.12
CA TYR A 104 -20.64 -7.96 -6.27
C TYR A 104 -19.92 -6.63 -6.53
N LYS A 105 -20.62 -5.51 -6.41
CA LYS A 105 -20.00 -4.16 -6.58
C LYS A 105 -18.84 -3.90 -5.63
N GLU A 106 -18.86 -4.47 -4.41
CA GLU A 106 -17.77 -4.33 -3.45
C GLU A 106 -16.60 -5.26 -3.81
N ILE A 107 -16.91 -6.43 -4.41
CA ILE A 107 -15.89 -7.35 -4.97
C ILE A 107 -15.13 -6.64 -6.09
N ASP A 108 -15.86 -6.10 -7.06
CA ASP A 108 -15.29 -5.40 -8.22
C ASP A 108 -14.45 -4.20 -7.76
N LYS A 109 -15.00 -3.34 -6.90
CA LYS A 109 -14.30 -2.18 -6.35
C LYS A 109 -12.97 -2.55 -5.68
N VAL A 110 -12.96 -3.60 -4.85
CA VAL A 110 -11.74 -4.02 -4.15
C VAL A 110 -10.71 -4.57 -5.12
N MET A 111 -11.12 -5.37 -6.09
CA MET A 111 -10.21 -5.93 -7.10
C MET A 111 -9.69 -4.86 -8.06
N ASP A 112 -10.55 -3.96 -8.51
CA ASP A 112 -10.20 -2.88 -9.43
C ASP A 112 -9.16 -1.94 -8.81
N ILE A 113 -9.36 -1.53 -7.56
CA ILE A 113 -8.44 -0.60 -6.90
C ILE A 113 -7.17 -1.33 -6.44
N ASN A 114 -7.31 -2.41 -5.67
CA ASN A 114 -6.17 -3.02 -4.99
C ASN A 114 -5.23 -3.79 -5.92
N PHE A 115 -5.77 -4.38 -6.99
CA PHE A 115 -4.99 -5.21 -7.90
C PHE A 115 -4.87 -4.58 -9.29
N PHE A 116 -5.97 -4.35 -10.00
CA PHE A 116 -5.90 -3.86 -11.38
C PHE A 116 -5.33 -2.45 -11.48
N GLY A 117 -5.74 -1.53 -10.60
CA GLY A 117 -5.20 -0.17 -10.56
C GLY A 117 -3.69 -0.16 -10.27
N LEU A 118 -3.25 -0.96 -9.30
CA LEU A 118 -1.83 -1.14 -9.01
C LEU A 118 -1.08 -1.70 -10.22
N LEU A 119 -1.64 -2.71 -10.88
CA LEU A 119 -1.07 -3.31 -12.09
C LEU A 119 -0.95 -2.30 -13.23
N TYR A 120 -1.99 -1.49 -13.47
CA TYR A 120 -2.00 -0.47 -14.53
C TYR A 120 -0.91 0.57 -14.29
N ILE A 121 -0.82 1.12 -13.08
CA ILE A 121 0.24 2.08 -12.69
C ILE A 121 1.63 1.45 -12.87
N THR A 122 1.83 0.24 -12.36
CA THR A 122 3.12 -0.47 -12.48
C THR A 122 3.51 -0.63 -13.94
N LYS A 123 2.59 -1.15 -14.77
CA LYS A 123 2.83 -1.38 -16.20
C LYS A 123 3.12 -0.08 -16.95
N SER A 124 2.45 1.02 -16.61
CA SER A 124 2.62 2.31 -17.28
C SER A 124 3.96 2.96 -16.96
N PHE A 125 4.45 2.86 -15.72
CA PHE A 125 5.75 3.41 -15.33
C PHE A 125 6.95 2.52 -15.67
N LEU A 126 6.74 1.21 -15.82
CA LEU A 126 7.83 0.24 -16.02
C LEU A 126 8.77 0.60 -17.19
N PRO A 127 8.32 1.02 -18.40
CA PRO A 127 9.21 1.39 -19.49
C PRO A 127 10.14 2.57 -19.18
N TYR A 128 9.72 3.46 -18.29
CA TYR A 128 10.52 4.62 -17.86
C TYR A 128 11.50 4.23 -16.75
N LEU A 129 11.09 3.38 -15.82
CA LEU A 129 11.96 2.87 -14.77
C LEU A 129 13.10 1.99 -15.33
N LEU A 130 12.84 1.22 -16.39
CA LEU A 130 13.87 0.42 -17.09
C LEU A 130 15.00 1.28 -17.70
N LYS A 131 14.73 2.55 -18.00
CA LYS A 131 15.74 3.49 -18.53
C LYS A 131 16.59 4.14 -17.42
N ARG A 132 16.26 3.92 -16.15
CA ARG A 132 17.02 4.51 -15.03
C ARG A 132 18.27 3.69 -14.72
N PRO A 133 19.38 4.31 -14.25
CA PRO A 133 20.57 3.59 -13.80
C PRO A 133 20.28 2.72 -12.56
N GLU A 134 19.30 3.11 -11.74
CA GLU A 134 18.78 2.35 -10.60
C GLU A 134 17.34 2.77 -10.35
N ALA A 135 16.43 1.80 -10.21
CA ALA A 135 15.04 2.06 -9.88
C ALA A 135 14.49 1.06 -8.85
N HIS A 136 13.32 1.41 -8.26
CA HIS A 136 12.69 0.54 -7.27
C HIS A 136 11.16 0.62 -7.35
N ILE A 137 10.51 -0.54 -7.37
CA ILE A 137 9.06 -0.68 -7.28
C ILE A 137 8.71 -1.28 -5.91
N VAL A 138 7.83 -0.61 -5.16
CA VAL A 138 7.32 -1.09 -3.88
C VAL A 138 5.81 -1.25 -3.98
N ASN A 139 5.31 -2.46 -3.76
CA ASN A 139 3.89 -2.77 -3.80
C ASN A 139 3.37 -3.06 -2.39
N ILE A 140 2.37 -2.31 -1.94
CA ILE A 140 1.79 -2.50 -0.61
C ILE A 140 0.70 -3.59 -0.69
N SER A 141 1.06 -4.79 -0.22
CA SER A 141 0.15 -5.88 0.06
C SER A 141 -0.48 -5.69 1.46
N SER A 142 -0.59 -6.74 2.24
CA SER A 142 -1.10 -6.77 3.62
C SER A 142 -0.70 -8.09 4.27
N MET A 143 -0.72 -8.14 5.60
CA MET A 143 -0.77 -9.41 6.33
C MET A 143 -1.94 -10.29 5.84
N GLY A 144 -3.07 -9.68 5.47
CA GLY A 144 -4.21 -10.35 4.84
C GLY A 144 -3.90 -10.99 3.48
N GLY A 145 -2.78 -10.66 2.84
CA GLY A 145 -2.34 -11.29 1.57
C GLY A 145 -1.66 -12.65 1.74
N PHE A 146 -1.38 -13.08 2.96
CA PHE A 146 -0.91 -14.45 3.27
C PHE A 146 -1.70 -15.12 4.39
N LEU A 147 -2.33 -14.36 5.29
CA LEU A 147 -3.14 -14.86 6.39
C LEU A 147 -4.62 -14.57 6.12
N PRO A 148 -5.49 -15.60 6.03
CA PRO A 148 -6.91 -15.38 5.79
C PRO A 148 -7.58 -14.71 6.98
N VAL A 149 -8.25 -13.58 6.74
CA VAL A 149 -9.00 -12.83 7.75
C VAL A 149 -10.49 -13.02 7.50
N PRO A 150 -11.25 -13.58 8.45
CA PRO A 150 -12.69 -13.75 8.31
C PRO A 150 -13.40 -12.41 8.03
N GLY A 151 -14.35 -12.40 7.09
CA GLY A 151 -15.04 -11.18 6.66
C GLY A 151 -14.24 -10.26 5.74
N GLN A 152 -13.00 -10.63 5.39
CA GLN A 152 -12.14 -9.88 4.48
C GLN A 152 -11.58 -10.75 3.33
N SER A 153 -12.36 -11.74 2.87
CA SER A 153 -11.87 -12.74 1.92
C SER A 153 -11.42 -12.15 0.58
N ILE A 154 -12.18 -11.20 0.01
CA ILE A 154 -11.85 -10.58 -1.27
C ILE A 154 -10.71 -9.56 -1.11
N TYR A 155 -10.71 -8.80 -0.01
CA TYR A 155 -9.55 -7.96 0.33
C TYR A 155 -8.28 -8.81 0.43
N GLY A 156 -8.32 -9.92 1.18
CA GLY A 156 -7.20 -10.85 1.29
C GLY A 156 -6.77 -11.40 -0.07
N ALA A 157 -7.73 -11.84 -0.91
CA ALA A 157 -7.46 -12.33 -2.25
C ALA A 157 -6.78 -11.25 -3.12
N SER A 158 -7.25 -10.00 -3.09
CA SER A 158 -6.62 -8.90 -3.83
C SER A 158 -5.17 -8.65 -3.38
N LYS A 159 -4.91 -8.71 -2.07
CA LYS A 159 -3.57 -8.53 -1.49
C LYS A 159 -2.65 -9.75 -1.71
N ALA A 160 -3.21 -10.96 -1.80
CA ALA A 160 -2.49 -12.16 -2.23
C ALA A 160 -2.10 -12.08 -3.73
N ALA A 161 -2.99 -11.56 -4.57
CA ALA A 161 -2.68 -11.29 -5.98
C ALA A 161 -1.52 -10.28 -6.12
N VAL A 162 -1.55 -9.18 -5.35
CA VAL A 162 -0.43 -8.21 -5.30
C VAL A 162 0.86 -8.88 -4.84
N LYS A 163 0.81 -9.74 -3.82
CA LYS A 163 1.99 -10.49 -3.35
C LYS A 163 2.60 -11.30 -4.49
N LEU A 164 1.82 -12.20 -5.08
CA LEU A 164 2.33 -13.14 -6.09
C LEU A 164 2.80 -12.42 -7.36
N MET A 165 2.06 -11.40 -7.81
CA MET A 165 2.48 -10.55 -8.94
C MET A 165 3.81 -9.84 -8.65
N SER A 166 4.00 -9.33 -7.43
CA SER A 166 5.25 -8.64 -7.06
C SER A 166 6.45 -9.59 -7.02
N GLU A 167 6.25 -10.82 -6.55
CA GLU A 167 7.28 -11.85 -6.54
C GLU A 167 7.62 -12.32 -7.98
N GLY A 168 6.60 -12.42 -8.85
CA GLY A 168 6.81 -12.66 -10.29
C GLY A 168 7.58 -11.53 -10.96
N LEU A 169 7.17 -10.28 -10.71
CA LEU A 169 7.85 -9.10 -11.25
C LEU A 169 9.32 -9.00 -10.77
N TYR A 170 9.60 -9.36 -9.51
CA TYR A 170 10.96 -9.47 -9.01
C TYR A 170 11.80 -10.48 -9.83
N ALA A 171 11.21 -11.64 -10.15
CA ALA A 171 11.90 -12.65 -10.94
C ALA A 171 12.14 -12.18 -12.40
N GLU A 172 11.15 -11.53 -13.02
CA GLU A 172 11.24 -10.99 -14.38
C GLU A 172 12.28 -9.86 -14.51
N LEU A 173 12.45 -9.05 -13.47
CA LEU A 173 13.33 -7.88 -13.48
C LEU A 173 14.73 -8.16 -12.89
N ARG A 174 15.05 -9.40 -12.55
CA ARG A 174 16.27 -9.78 -11.83
C ARG A 174 17.56 -9.31 -12.53
N ASP A 175 17.58 -9.33 -13.85
CA ASP A 175 18.75 -8.95 -14.65
C ASP A 175 18.68 -7.49 -15.13
N THR A 176 17.86 -6.67 -14.48
CA THR A 176 17.71 -5.23 -14.76
C THR A 176 18.18 -4.38 -13.58
N ASN A 177 18.12 -3.06 -13.75
CA ASN A 177 18.43 -2.09 -12.70
C ASN A 177 17.27 -1.82 -11.74
N ILE A 178 16.16 -2.59 -11.85
CA ILE A 178 14.96 -2.38 -11.03
C ILE A 178 14.91 -3.38 -9.89
N ASN A 179 14.86 -2.88 -8.65
CA ASN A 179 14.53 -3.70 -7.49
C ASN A 179 13.01 -3.70 -7.26
N VAL A 180 12.49 -4.80 -6.73
CA VAL A 180 11.07 -4.94 -6.37
C VAL A 180 10.94 -5.33 -4.91
N SER A 181 10.02 -4.67 -4.21
CA SER A 181 9.64 -5.01 -2.84
C SER A 181 8.13 -5.21 -2.74
N VAL A 182 7.71 -6.21 -2.00
CA VAL A 182 6.33 -6.38 -1.54
C VAL A 182 6.26 -6.18 -0.04
N VAL A 183 5.29 -5.39 0.41
CA VAL A 183 5.15 -5.00 1.81
C VAL A 183 3.93 -5.67 2.41
N PHE A 184 4.06 -6.17 3.63
CA PHE A 184 2.99 -6.79 4.40
C PHE A 184 2.76 -6.00 5.69
N PRO A 185 1.95 -4.91 5.65
CA PRO A 185 1.55 -4.25 6.86
C PRO A 185 0.72 -5.18 7.74
N GLY A 186 1.04 -5.21 9.04
CA GLY A 186 0.16 -5.71 10.08
C GLY A 186 -0.91 -4.68 10.43
N ALA A 187 -1.57 -4.85 11.56
CA ALA A 187 -2.55 -3.89 12.05
C ALA A 187 -1.88 -2.51 12.21
N THR A 188 -2.32 -1.54 11.41
CA THR A 188 -1.76 -0.18 11.37
C THR A 188 -2.87 0.82 11.60
N ASP A 189 -2.65 1.76 12.53
CA ASP A 189 -3.63 2.82 12.83
C ASP A 189 -3.72 3.81 11.66
N THR A 190 -4.77 3.65 10.87
CA THR A 190 -5.05 4.44 9.67
C THR A 190 -6.56 4.59 9.48
N ASN A 191 -6.96 5.57 8.68
CA ASN A 191 -8.35 5.80 8.32
C ASN A 191 -8.80 4.96 7.10
N ILE A 192 -8.22 3.75 6.90
CA ILE A 192 -8.53 2.95 5.70
C ILE A 192 -10.02 2.57 5.64
N THR A 193 -10.64 2.25 6.77
CA THR A 193 -12.06 1.90 6.84
C THR A 193 -12.94 3.08 6.44
N GLU A 194 -12.65 4.27 6.99
CA GLU A 194 -13.33 5.51 6.64
C GLU A 194 -13.13 5.88 5.16
N ASN A 195 -11.89 5.78 4.70
CA ASN A 195 -11.52 6.05 3.31
C ASN A 195 -12.16 5.07 2.32
N SER A 196 -12.47 3.86 2.75
CA SER A 196 -13.17 2.84 1.96
C SER A 196 -14.69 3.01 1.97
N HIS A 197 -15.22 3.95 2.77
CA HIS A 197 -16.67 4.15 3.04
C HIS A 197 -17.33 2.89 3.62
N VAL A 198 -16.59 2.15 4.44
CA VAL A 198 -17.03 0.93 5.11
C VAL A 198 -17.41 1.26 6.54
N LYS A 199 -18.57 0.78 7.00
CA LYS A 199 -18.96 0.90 8.41
C LYS A 199 -17.93 0.16 9.27
N ALA A 200 -17.45 0.83 10.31
CA ALA A 200 -16.59 0.19 11.30
C ALA A 200 -17.32 -1.01 11.93
N PRO A 201 -16.60 -2.08 12.27
CA PRO A 201 -17.18 -3.20 13.02
C PRO A 201 -17.89 -2.69 14.29
N ARG A 202 -18.97 -3.36 14.70
CA ARG A 202 -19.71 -3.03 15.93
C ARG A 202 -18.94 -3.48 17.16
N ILE A 203 -17.90 -2.76 17.51
CA ILE A 203 -17.11 -2.99 18.73
C ILE A 203 -17.21 -1.76 19.62
N SER A 204 -17.06 -1.97 20.93
CA SER A 204 -17.15 -0.87 21.90
C SER A 204 -16.03 0.17 21.67
N GLU A 205 -16.27 1.44 22.03
CA GLU A 205 -15.24 2.48 21.97
C GLU A 205 -13.98 2.12 22.79
N GLU A 206 -14.16 1.40 23.89
CA GLU A 206 -13.08 0.94 24.75
C GLU A 206 -12.21 -0.10 24.04
N ASP A 207 -12.82 -1.04 23.31
CA ASP A 207 -12.10 -2.06 22.54
C ASP A 207 -11.39 -1.43 21.34
N ILE A 208 -12.02 -0.46 20.64
CA ILE A 208 -11.35 0.34 19.60
C ILE A 208 -10.11 1.00 20.17
N LYS A 209 -10.20 1.61 21.34
CA LYS A 209 -9.08 2.30 22.00
C LYS A 209 -7.96 1.33 22.41
N LYS A 210 -8.32 0.13 22.89
CA LYS A 210 -7.35 -0.95 23.18
C LYS A 210 -6.67 -1.46 21.90
N MET A 211 -7.45 -1.70 20.84
CA MET A 211 -6.91 -2.13 19.53
C MET A 211 -5.93 -1.10 18.97
N ARG A 212 -6.30 0.18 18.93
CA ARG A 212 -5.42 1.25 18.41
C ARG A 212 -4.09 1.35 19.15
N LYS A 213 -4.08 1.12 20.46
CA LYS A 213 -2.83 1.12 21.27
C LYS A 213 -1.88 -0.03 20.90
N SER A 214 -2.39 -1.13 20.37
CA SER A 214 -1.59 -2.28 19.94
C SER A 214 -1.18 -2.22 18.46
N MET A 215 -1.80 -1.34 17.68
CA MET A 215 -1.50 -1.17 16.27
C MET A 215 -0.17 -0.46 16.05
N ASN A 216 0.45 -0.74 14.91
CA ASN A 216 1.62 -0.01 14.45
C ASN A 216 1.20 1.40 13.98
N SER A 217 2.02 2.42 14.21
CA SER A 217 1.73 3.73 13.63
C SER A 217 2.04 3.76 12.13
N ALA A 218 1.35 4.63 11.39
CA ALA A 218 1.62 4.84 9.97
C ALA A 218 3.06 5.33 9.72
N GLU A 219 3.61 6.14 10.63
CA GLU A 219 4.98 6.65 10.57
C GLU A 219 5.99 5.52 10.77
N ALA A 220 5.79 4.63 11.75
CA ALA A 220 6.69 3.49 11.97
C ALA A 220 6.63 2.49 10.82
N ALA A 221 5.44 2.30 10.22
CA ALA A 221 5.30 1.52 9.00
C ALA A 221 6.08 2.14 7.84
N ALA A 222 5.94 3.45 7.60
CA ALA A 222 6.64 4.18 6.55
C ALA A 222 8.17 4.08 6.68
N GLU A 223 8.71 4.29 7.89
CA GLU A 223 10.15 4.16 8.14
C GLU A 223 10.66 2.74 7.86
N THR A 224 9.90 1.71 8.27
CA THR A 224 10.24 0.30 8.01
C THR A 224 10.22 -0.01 6.52
N ILE A 225 9.23 0.50 5.78
CA ILE A 225 9.10 0.33 4.34
C ILE A 225 10.29 0.97 3.62
N ILE A 226 10.60 2.23 3.92
CA ILE A 226 11.72 2.95 3.29
C ILE A 226 13.04 2.24 3.61
N LYS A 227 13.27 1.83 4.86
CA LYS A 227 14.47 1.07 5.24
C LYS A 227 14.58 -0.25 4.47
N GLY A 228 13.45 -0.96 4.27
CA GLY A 228 13.41 -2.19 3.47
C GLY A 228 13.74 -1.93 2.00
N MET A 229 13.15 -0.89 1.41
CA MET A 229 13.43 -0.40 0.07
C MET A 229 14.91 -0.03 -0.10
N GLU A 230 15.48 0.76 0.83
CA GLU A 230 16.89 1.16 0.78
C GLU A 230 17.88 -0.02 0.89
N ASN A 231 17.43 -1.16 1.44
CA ASN A 231 18.21 -2.41 1.55
C ASN A 231 17.81 -3.46 0.50
N ASN A 232 17.04 -3.09 -0.49
CA ASN A 232 16.58 -3.94 -1.61
C ASN A 232 15.93 -5.27 -1.14
N LYS A 233 15.17 -5.23 -0.03
CA LYS A 233 14.47 -6.40 0.49
C LYS A 233 13.26 -6.72 -0.39
N LEU A 234 13.14 -7.97 -0.86
CA LEU A 234 11.97 -8.43 -1.60
C LEU A 234 10.71 -8.37 -0.71
N GLN A 235 10.77 -8.90 0.52
CA GLN A 235 9.64 -8.92 1.45
C GLN A 235 9.91 -8.00 2.64
N ILE A 236 8.97 -7.12 2.93
CA ILE A 236 9.04 -6.15 4.03
C ILE A 236 7.80 -6.32 4.91
N PHE A 237 8.00 -6.72 6.15
CA PHE A 237 6.94 -6.85 7.14
C PHE A 237 6.95 -5.64 8.06
N THR A 238 5.80 -4.99 8.28
CA THR A 238 5.68 -3.88 9.22
C THR A 238 4.76 -4.26 10.38
N GLY A 239 5.19 -3.98 11.60
CA GLY A 239 4.55 -4.45 12.82
C GLY A 239 5.09 -5.80 13.29
N LYS A 240 5.04 -6.02 14.61
CA LYS A 240 5.47 -7.28 15.24
C LYS A 240 4.53 -8.44 14.91
N ASP A 241 3.25 -8.13 14.78
CA ASP A 241 2.16 -9.03 14.42
C ASP A 241 2.37 -9.66 13.04
N SER A 242 2.69 -8.86 12.02
CA SER A 242 2.90 -9.35 10.65
C SER A 242 4.07 -10.33 10.56
N ASN A 243 5.19 -10.04 11.24
CA ASN A 243 6.33 -10.96 11.30
C ASN A 243 5.98 -12.28 11.99
N LEU A 244 5.33 -12.21 13.16
CA LEU A 244 4.94 -13.38 13.92
C LEU A 244 3.95 -14.25 13.15
N MET A 245 2.89 -13.64 12.59
CA MET A 245 1.87 -14.37 11.85
C MET A 245 2.40 -14.99 10.56
N ASN A 246 3.36 -14.33 9.89
CA ASN A 246 4.03 -14.93 8.73
C ASN A 246 4.80 -16.21 9.14
N ALA A 247 5.53 -16.19 10.23
CA ALA A 247 6.23 -17.37 10.72
C ALA A 247 5.26 -18.50 11.10
N LEU A 248 4.20 -18.19 11.84
CA LEU A 248 3.18 -19.15 12.23
C LEU A 248 2.44 -19.75 11.02
N TYR A 249 2.06 -18.91 10.05
CA TYR A 249 1.37 -19.37 8.85
C TYR A 249 2.25 -20.30 7.99
N ARG A 250 3.55 -20.01 7.88
CA ARG A 250 4.51 -20.89 7.19
C ARG A 250 4.69 -22.24 7.86
N LEU A 251 4.64 -22.29 9.19
CA LEU A 251 4.76 -23.54 9.93
C LEU A 251 3.48 -24.36 9.92
N SER A 252 2.33 -23.72 10.12
CA SER A 252 1.02 -24.38 10.13
C SER A 252 -0.08 -23.40 9.70
N PRO A 253 -0.48 -23.43 8.40
CA PRO A 253 -1.56 -22.57 7.88
C PRO A 253 -2.87 -22.75 8.65
N VAL A 254 -3.22 -24.00 8.99
CA VAL A 254 -4.47 -24.31 9.70
C VAL A 254 -4.46 -23.73 11.11
N PHE A 255 -3.35 -23.87 11.84
CA PHE A 255 -3.22 -23.31 13.18
C PHE A 255 -3.32 -21.78 13.16
N ALA A 256 -2.58 -21.13 12.26
CA ALA A 256 -2.60 -19.67 12.13
C ALA A 256 -4.00 -19.15 11.75
N THR A 257 -4.69 -19.85 10.83
CA THR A 257 -6.06 -19.51 10.44
C THR A 257 -7.03 -19.64 11.61
N ASN A 258 -6.95 -20.72 12.39
CA ASN A 258 -7.81 -20.94 13.55
C ASN A 258 -7.56 -19.88 14.63
N LEU A 259 -6.29 -19.51 14.84
CA LEU A 259 -5.91 -18.47 15.79
C LEU A 259 -6.53 -17.11 15.43
N ILE A 260 -6.36 -16.66 14.17
CA ILE A 260 -6.92 -15.36 13.75
C ILE A 260 -8.45 -15.39 13.71
N THR A 261 -9.06 -16.50 13.32
CA THR A 261 -10.52 -16.67 13.35
C THR A 261 -11.07 -16.50 14.77
N LYS A 262 -10.41 -17.09 15.77
CA LYS A 262 -10.80 -16.93 17.17
C LYS A 262 -10.69 -15.50 17.66
N GLN A 263 -9.60 -14.80 17.27
CA GLN A 263 -9.37 -13.41 17.66
C GLN A 263 -10.34 -12.42 17.01
N MET A 264 -10.81 -12.73 15.80
CA MET A 264 -11.67 -11.83 15.01
C MET A 264 -13.14 -12.24 14.99
N LYS A 265 -13.55 -13.20 15.81
CA LYS A 265 -14.93 -13.70 15.85
C LYS A 265 -15.95 -12.59 16.09
N SER A 266 -15.65 -11.68 17.03
CA SER A 266 -16.50 -10.54 17.38
C SER A 266 -16.70 -9.50 16.27
N LEU A 267 -15.90 -9.54 15.20
CA LEU A 267 -16.05 -8.61 14.07
C LEU A 267 -17.10 -9.07 13.05
N LEU A 268 -17.57 -10.33 13.15
CA LEU A 268 -18.56 -10.94 12.25
C LEU A 268 -19.93 -11.16 12.90
N GLU A 269 -20.02 -10.99 14.20
CA GLU A 269 -21.26 -10.99 14.99
C GLU A 269 -21.81 -9.55 15.13
#